data_5d512fdba54d3695a57df424c5945a5a
#
_entry.id   5d512fdba54d3695a57df424c5945a5a
#
_cell.length_a   1.000
_cell.length_b   1.000
_cell.length_c   1.000
_cell.angle_alpha   90.00
_cell.angle_beta   90.00
_cell.angle_gamma   90.00
#
_symmetry.space_group_name_H-M   'P 1'
#
loop_
_entity.id
_entity.type
_entity.pdbx_description
1 polymer ?
#
loop_
_entity_poly.entity_id
_entity_poly.type
_entity_poly.pdbx_seq_one_letter_code
_entity_poly.pdbx_strand_id
1 'polypeptide(L)'
;LASLNDLGYTVEWRIINAADYGMPQRRKRTYIIGYKNDLAMTQQIGNPLEWILSKGVMAQAFPLSIDYKNQQTSFDIEGDLTTVSSSFNKGMKESPFENVGIMKDRKVTTIEAKAKYDGPILTLGDILLDDKEVPAEFFIPEEELPRWEYLKGSKTEKRINKTTGYEYNYSEGSMAFPDFLDRPSRTIITGEGGK
;
A
#
# COMPACT_ATOMS: atom_id res chain seq x y z
N LEU A 1 -12.88 3.70 -8.06
CA LEU A 1 -13.17 2.52 -8.89
C LEU A 1 -14.46 2.74 -9.68
N ALA A 2 -15.61 3.03 -9.02
CA ALA A 2 -16.91 3.20 -9.68
C ALA A 2 -16.88 4.23 -10.82
N SER A 3 -16.25 5.38 -10.62
CA SER A 3 -16.13 6.42 -11.66
C SER A 3 -15.45 5.92 -12.94
N LEU A 4 -14.38 5.12 -12.81
CA LEU A 4 -13.72 4.50 -13.96
C LEU A 4 -14.60 3.45 -14.61
N ASN A 5 -15.32 2.68 -13.81
CA ASN A 5 -16.23 1.66 -14.34
C ASN A 5 -17.38 2.28 -15.14
N ASP A 6 -17.96 3.40 -14.68
CA ASP A 6 -18.99 4.17 -15.40
C ASP A 6 -18.50 4.76 -16.72
N LEU A 7 -17.19 5.02 -16.82
CA LEU A 7 -16.54 5.48 -18.05
C LEU A 7 -16.18 4.33 -19.01
N GLY A 8 -16.65 3.12 -18.74
CA GLY A 8 -16.46 1.96 -19.61
C GLY A 8 -15.14 1.22 -19.40
N TYR A 9 -14.62 1.24 -18.16
CA TYR A 9 -13.44 0.45 -17.80
C TYR A 9 -13.79 -0.67 -16.84
N THR A 10 -13.24 -1.85 -17.07
CA THR A 10 -13.06 -2.86 -16.03
C THR A 10 -11.83 -2.48 -15.21
N VAL A 11 -11.96 -2.42 -13.89
CA VAL A 11 -10.95 -1.83 -13.00
C VAL A 11 -10.39 -2.88 -12.05
N GLU A 12 -9.12 -3.18 -12.18
CA GLU A 12 -8.38 -4.07 -11.27
C GLU A 12 -7.58 -3.22 -10.27
N TRP A 13 -7.52 -3.64 -9.00
CA TRP A 13 -6.63 -3.03 -8.02
C TRP A 13 -5.82 -4.09 -7.27
N ARG A 14 -4.65 -3.65 -6.79
CA ARG A 14 -3.79 -4.46 -5.94
C ARG A 14 -2.99 -3.59 -5.00
N ILE A 15 -2.96 -3.98 -3.72
CA ILE A 15 -2.05 -3.38 -2.75
C ILE A 15 -0.74 -4.18 -2.80
N ILE A 16 0.32 -3.53 -3.25
CA ILE A 16 1.65 -4.12 -3.42
C ILE A 16 2.60 -3.47 -2.42
N ASN A 17 3.35 -4.29 -1.68
CA ASN A 17 4.48 -3.87 -0.90
C ASN A 17 5.76 -4.29 -1.64
N ALA A 18 6.62 -3.34 -1.96
CA ALA A 18 7.82 -3.59 -2.76
C ALA A 18 8.76 -4.64 -2.13
N ALA A 19 8.86 -4.65 -0.79
CA ALA A 19 9.67 -5.62 -0.05
C ALA A 19 9.21 -7.07 -0.24
N ASP A 20 7.89 -7.28 -0.45
CA ASP A 20 7.34 -8.62 -0.65
C ASP A 20 7.71 -9.21 -2.03
N TYR A 21 8.30 -8.40 -2.90
CA TYR A 21 8.82 -8.76 -4.22
C TYR A 21 10.33 -8.48 -4.35
N GLY A 22 11.06 -8.59 -3.26
CA GLY A 22 12.52 -8.57 -3.23
C GLY A 22 13.17 -7.18 -3.17
N MET A 23 12.41 -6.10 -3.15
CA MET A 23 12.98 -4.76 -3.10
C MET A 23 13.46 -4.40 -1.68
N PRO A 24 14.54 -3.60 -1.55
CA PRO A 24 15.12 -3.27 -0.25
C PRO A 24 14.33 -2.23 0.54
N GLN A 25 13.07 -2.01 0.20
CA GLN A 25 12.20 -1.04 0.86
C GLN A 25 10.78 -1.57 1.08
N ARG A 26 10.28 -1.44 2.29
CA ARG A 26 8.88 -1.69 2.65
C ARG A 26 8.02 -0.50 2.20
N ARG A 27 7.57 -0.55 0.94
CA ARG A 27 6.75 0.50 0.34
C ARG A 27 5.43 -0.08 -0.16
N LYS A 28 4.39 0.10 0.64
CA LYS A 28 3.04 -0.37 0.36
C LYS A 28 2.27 0.69 -0.43
N ARG A 29 1.74 0.32 -1.60
CA ARG A 29 0.95 1.21 -2.47
C ARG A 29 -0.21 0.46 -3.10
N THR A 30 -1.31 1.16 -3.31
CA THR A 30 -2.42 0.66 -4.10
C THR A 30 -2.18 1.02 -5.57
N TYR A 31 -2.13 0.00 -6.40
CA TYR A 31 -2.09 0.13 -7.87
C TYR A 31 -3.48 -0.13 -8.41
N ILE A 32 -3.90 0.69 -9.37
CA ILE A 32 -5.19 0.57 -10.04
C ILE A 32 -4.93 0.58 -11.54
N ILE A 33 -5.45 -0.43 -12.25
CA ILE A 33 -5.41 -0.53 -13.70
C ILE A 33 -6.84 -0.51 -14.23
N GLY A 34 -7.10 0.31 -15.25
CA GLY A 34 -8.35 0.31 -15.99
C GLY A 34 -8.15 -0.31 -17.36
N TYR A 35 -8.94 -1.36 -17.67
CA TYR A 35 -9.00 -1.98 -18.98
C TYR A 35 -10.25 -1.48 -19.68
N LYS A 36 -10.13 -0.87 -20.87
CA LYS A 36 -11.32 -0.51 -21.67
C LYS A 36 -12.17 -1.74 -21.97
N ASN A 37 -13.48 -1.63 -21.79
CA ASN A 37 -14.40 -2.75 -21.95
C ASN A 37 -14.50 -3.26 -23.40
N ASP A 38 -14.17 -2.43 -24.40
CA ASP A 38 -14.16 -2.79 -25.82
C ASP A 38 -12.90 -3.58 -26.28
N LEU A 39 -11.88 -3.68 -25.42
CA LEU A 39 -10.69 -4.46 -25.73
C LEU A 39 -10.99 -5.96 -25.70
N ALA A 40 -10.45 -6.70 -26.69
CA ALA A 40 -10.61 -8.15 -26.79
C ALA A 40 -10.18 -8.88 -25.50
N MET A 41 -9.09 -8.45 -24.87
CA MET A 41 -8.61 -9.02 -23.60
C MET A 41 -9.62 -8.83 -22.46
N THR A 42 -10.30 -7.69 -22.39
CA THR A 42 -11.30 -7.39 -21.35
C THR A 42 -12.55 -8.22 -21.53
N GLN A 43 -12.95 -8.46 -22.80
CA GLN A 43 -14.10 -9.31 -23.13
C GLN A 43 -13.86 -10.79 -22.78
N GLN A 44 -12.59 -11.21 -22.73
CA GLN A 44 -12.20 -12.56 -22.32
C GLN A 44 -12.14 -12.78 -20.80
N ILE A 45 -12.40 -11.76 -19.99
CA ILE A 45 -12.47 -11.90 -18.53
C ILE A 45 -13.78 -12.65 -18.18
N GLY A 46 -13.74 -13.97 -18.22
CA GLY A 46 -14.86 -14.82 -17.85
C GLY A 46 -14.98 -15.05 -16.36
N ASN A 47 -13.88 -15.39 -15.71
CA ASN A 47 -13.79 -15.57 -14.26
C ASN A 47 -12.94 -14.46 -13.64
N PRO A 48 -13.53 -13.50 -12.91
CA PRO A 48 -12.82 -12.41 -12.28
C PRO A 48 -11.74 -12.87 -11.30
N LEU A 49 -11.99 -13.91 -10.50
CA LEU A 49 -11.03 -14.45 -9.55
C LEU A 49 -9.81 -15.05 -10.25
N GLU A 50 -10.03 -15.84 -11.29
CA GLU A 50 -8.95 -16.42 -12.09
C GLU A 50 -8.11 -15.33 -12.76
N TRP A 51 -8.75 -14.24 -13.19
CA TRP A 51 -8.05 -13.09 -13.77
C TRP A 51 -7.09 -12.46 -12.75
N ILE A 52 -7.58 -12.07 -11.59
CA ILE A 52 -6.77 -11.37 -10.57
C ILE A 52 -5.70 -12.26 -9.92
N LEU A 53 -5.84 -13.58 -9.97
CA LEU A 53 -4.88 -14.51 -9.35
C LEU A 53 -3.85 -15.09 -10.33
N SER A 54 -4.17 -15.20 -11.62
CA SER A 54 -3.30 -15.93 -12.56
C SER A 54 -3.21 -15.34 -13.97
N LYS A 55 -4.31 -14.87 -14.57
CA LYS A 55 -4.35 -14.49 -15.99
C LYS A 55 -4.10 -13.00 -16.24
N GLY A 56 -4.47 -12.13 -15.30
CA GLY A 56 -4.37 -10.70 -15.46
C GLY A 56 -2.93 -10.17 -15.47
N VAL A 57 -2.75 -8.97 -16.01
CA VAL A 57 -1.43 -8.32 -16.11
C VAL A 57 -0.75 -8.20 -14.75
N MET A 58 -1.51 -7.78 -13.72
CA MET A 58 -0.95 -7.70 -12.37
C MET A 58 -0.64 -9.07 -11.78
N ALA A 59 -1.41 -10.11 -12.12
CA ALA A 59 -1.15 -11.46 -11.63
C ALA A 59 0.16 -12.04 -12.18
N GLN A 60 0.48 -11.74 -13.42
CA GLN A 60 1.72 -12.17 -14.07
C GLN A 60 2.93 -11.37 -13.56
N ALA A 61 2.78 -10.07 -13.38
CA ALA A 61 3.87 -9.20 -12.91
C ALA A 61 4.15 -9.34 -11.40
N PHE A 62 3.12 -9.61 -10.61
CA PHE A 62 3.18 -9.72 -9.14
C PHE A 62 2.41 -10.96 -8.69
N PRO A 63 3.00 -12.16 -8.82
CA PRO A 63 2.35 -13.41 -8.45
C PRO A 63 1.85 -13.43 -7.00
N LEU A 64 0.74 -14.11 -6.78
CA LEU A 64 0.07 -14.22 -5.49
C LEU A 64 -0.09 -15.67 -5.05
N SER A 65 -0.23 -15.86 -3.75
CA SER A 65 -0.77 -17.04 -3.12
C SER A 65 -1.99 -16.68 -2.28
N ILE A 66 -2.95 -17.59 -2.24
CA ILE A 66 -4.13 -17.48 -1.36
C ILE A 66 -4.06 -18.56 -0.29
N ASP A 67 -4.49 -18.23 0.91
CA ASP A 67 -4.79 -19.22 1.93
C ASP A 67 -6.20 -19.76 1.66
N TYR A 68 -6.41 -21.09 1.73
CA TYR A 68 -7.76 -21.69 1.52
C TYR A 68 -8.76 -21.24 2.58
N LYS A 69 -8.34 -20.56 3.62
CA LYS A 69 -9.22 -19.92 4.59
C LYS A 69 -9.78 -18.60 4.11
N ASN A 70 -9.12 -17.96 3.14
CA ASN A 70 -9.54 -16.69 2.60
C ASN A 70 -10.68 -16.93 1.60
N GLN A 71 -11.85 -16.41 1.94
CA GLN A 71 -13.02 -16.51 1.07
C GLN A 71 -13.07 -15.32 0.12
N GLN A 72 -13.43 -15.62 -1.12
CA GLN A 72 -13.78 -14.58 -2.09
C GLN A 72 -15.01 -13.84 -1.61
N THR A 73 -14.98 -12.53 -1.66
CA THR A 73 -16.14 -11.67 -1.45
C THR A 73 -16.56 -11.05 -2.79
N SER A 74 -17.88 -11.03 -3.04
CA SER A 74 -18.44 -10.34 -4.21
C SER A 74 -19.65 -9.54 -3.78
N PHE A 75 -19.75 -8.30 -4.30
CA PHE A 75 -20.86 -7.39 -4.02
C PHE A 75 -21.02 -6.37 -5.15
N ASP A 76 -22.19 -5.76 -5.24
CA ASP A 76 -22.49 -4.75 -6.24
C ASP A 76 -22.37 -3.34 -5.63
N ILE A 77 -21.93 -2.38 -6.45
CA ILE A 77 -21.90 -0.95 -6.08
C ILE A 77 -23.12 -0.27 -6.70
N GLU A 78 -24.13 -0.05 -5.88
CA GLU A 78 -25.40 0.53 -6.28
C GLU A 78 -25.43 2.05 -6.10
N GLY A 79 -26.27 2.74 -6.90
CA GLY A 79 -26.47 4.18 -6.83
C GLY A 79 -25.55 5.01 -7.73
N ASP A 80 -25.84 6.30 -7.80
CA ASP A 80 -25.00 7.25 -8.52
C ASP A 80 -23.70 7.55 -7.76
N LEU A 81 -22.75 8.23 -8.41
CA LEU A 81 -21.43 8.52 -7.82
C LEU A 81 -21.52 9.40 -6.57
N THR A 82 -22.52 10.28 -6.46
CA THR A 82 -22.71 11.14 -5.28
C THR A 82 -23.16 10.29 -4.10
N THR A 83 -24.14 9.42 -4.32
CA THR A 83 -24.64 8.48 -3.33
C THR A 83 -23.53 7.53 -2.87
N VAL A 84 -22.79 6.92 -3.81
CA VAL A 84 -21.66 6.04 -3.50
C VAL A 84 -20.62 6.77 -2.66
N SER A 85 -20.23 7.98 -3.05
CA SER A 85 -19.22 8.77 -2.32
C SER A 85 -19.66 9.16 -0.90
N SER A 86 -20.96 9.50 -0.73
CA SER A 86 -21.48 9.93 0.55
C SER A 86 -21.80 8.80 1.52
N SER A 87 -22.07 7.59 1.02
CA SER A 87 -22.46 6.41 1.81
C SER A 87 -21.34 5.40 2.01
N PHE A 88 -20.25 5.50 1.26
CA PHE A 88 -19.15 4.52 1.29
C PHE A 88 -18.60 4.32 2.71
N ASN A 89 -18.55 3.08 3.14
CA ASN A 89 -18.12 2.64 4.49
C ASN A 89 -18.89 3.30 5.67
N LYS A 90 -19.97 4.00 5.41
CA LYS A 90 -20.74 4.66 6.48
C LYS A 90 -21.43 3.58 7.34
N GLY A 91 -21.05 3.52 8.61
CA GLY A 91 -21.58 2.53 9.55
C GLY A 91 -20.93 1.15 9.46
N MET A 92 -19.95 0.94 8.58
CA MET A 92 -19.15 -0.28 8.53
C MET A 92 -17.94 -0.17 9.44
N LYS A 93 -17.60 -1.25 10.16
CA LYS A 93 -16.37 -1.32 10.97
C LYS A 93 -15.13 -1.47 10.09
N GLU A 94 -15.27 -2.22 8.99
CA GLU A 94 -14.20 -2.56 8.06
C GLU A 94 -14.67 -2.37 6.62
N SER A 95 -13.73 -2.07 5.73
CA SER A 95 -14.00 -1.99 4.30
C SER A 95 -14.27 -3.38 3.72
N PRO A 96 -15.26 -3.55 2.85
CA PRO A 96 -15.49 -4.83 2.16
C PRO A 96 -14.47 -5.12 1.06
N PHE A 97 -13.59 -4.15 0.75
CA PHE A 97 -12.54 -4.30 -0.24
C PHE A 97 -11.29 -4.91 0.38
N GLU A 98 -10.87 -6.04 -0.15
CA GLU A 98 -9.62 -6.69 0.21
C GLU A 98 -8.44 -6.10 -0.59
N ASN A 99 -7.23 -6.62 -0.33
CA ASN A 99 -6.00 -6.10 -0.93
C ASN A 99 -5.86 -6.41 -2.43
N VAL A 100 -6.69 -7.28 -2.99
CA VAL A 100 -6.72 -7.63 -4.41
C VAL A 100 -8.16 -7.70 -4.88
N GLY A 101 -8.45 -7.15 -6.06
CA GLY A 101 -9.78 -7.29 -6.64
C GLY A 101 -9.94 -6.66 -8.01
N ILE A 102 -11.13 -6.85 -8.55
CA ILE A 102 -11.56 -6.34 -9.85
C ILE A 102 -13.02 -5.90 -9.77
N MET A 103 -13.35 -4.83 -10.46
CA MET A 103 -14.72 -4.36 -10.65
C MET A 103 -15.04 -4.36 -12.15
N LYS A 104 -16.10 -5.04 -12.52
CA LYS A 104 -16.67 -5.02 -13.87
C LYS A 104 -18.18 -4.82 -13.76
N ASP A 105 -18.73 -3.90 -14.55
CA ASP A 105 -20.18 -3.59 -14.56
C ASP A 105 -20.74 -3.35 -13.14
N ARG A 106 -20.02 -2.54 -12.35
CA ARG A 106 -20.31 -2.24 -10.94
C ARG A 106 -20.26 -3.43 -9.98
N LYS A 107 -19.98 -4.63 -10.47
CA LYS A 107 -19.78 -5.82 -9.63
C LYS A 107 -18.33 -5.95 -9.21
N VAL A 108 -18.12 -6.00 -7.91
CA VAL A 108 -16.82 -6.20 -7.27
C VAL A 108 -16.60 -7.68 -7.01
N THR A 109 -15.38 -8.15 -7.30
CA THR A 109 -14.85 -9.43 -6.81
C THR A 109 -13.52 -9.13 -6.14
N THR A 110 -13.36 -9.52 -4.88
CA THR A 110 -12.18 -9.20 -4.07
C THR A 110 -11.79 -10.37 -3.17
N ILE A 111 -10.51 -10.46 -2.84
CA ILE A 111 -9.96 -11.50 -1.97
C ILE A 111 -8.70 -11.00 -1.27
N GLU A 112 -8.48 -11.47 -0.05
CA GLU A 112 -7.19 -11.31 0.62
C GLU A 112 -6.19 -12.31 0.07
N ALA A 113 -5.05 -11.82 -0.41
CA ALA A 113 -3.97 -12.63 -0.96
C ALA A 113 -2.60 -12.16 -0.45
N LYS A 114 -1.61 -13.05 -0.47
CA LYS A 114 -0.22 -12.78 -0.10
C LYS A 114 0.65 -12.76 -1.34
N ALA A 115 1.72 -11.97 -1.31
CA ALA A 115 2.74 -12.04 -2.35
C ALA A 115 3.35 -13.44 -2.42
N LYS A 116 3.60 -13.91 -3.64
CA LYS A 116 4.36 -15.12 -3.93
C LYS A 116 5.59 -14.72 -4.73
N TYR A 117 6.74 -14.74 -4.08
CA TYR A 117 8.01 -14.35 -4.68
C TYR A 117 9.11 -15.31 -4.22
N ASP A 118 9.80 -15.90 -5.17
CA ASP A 118 10.84 -16.91 -4.93
C ASP A 118 12.25 -16.38 -5.27
N GLY A 119 12.36 -15.09 -5.61
CA GLY A 119 13.64 -14.45 -5.95
C GLY A 119 14.42 -13.97 -4.71
N PRO A 120 15.59 -13.36 -4.92
CA PRO A 120 16.39 -12.79 -3.85
C PRO A 120 15.68 -11.63 -3.17
N ILE A 121 15.78 -11.55 -1.86
CA ILE A 121 15.27 -10.43 -1.05
C ILE A 121 16.44 -9.53 -0.72
N LEU A 122 16.44 -8.31 -1.24
CA LEU A 122 17.45 -7.31 -0.93
C LEU A 122 17.14 -6.66 0.43
N THR A 123 18.18 -6.49 1.22
CA THR A 123 18.12 -5.80 2.50
C THR A 123 18.65 -4.36 2.38
N LEU A 124 18.53 -3.56 3.45
CA LEU A 124 19.14 -2.24 3.48
C LEU A 124 20.67 -2.35 3.37
N GLY A 125 21.29 -3.32 4.05
CA GLY A 125 22.73 -3.53 4.03
C GLY A 125 23.29 -3.87 2.66
N ASP A 126 22.51 -4.52 1.80
CA ASP A 126 22.94 -4.89 0.44
C ASP A 126 23.11 -3.70 -0.51
N ILE A 127 22.52 -2.53 -0.16
CA ILE A 127 22.52 -1.34 -1.03
C ILE A 127 23.28 -0.15 -0.45
N LEU A 128 23.75 -0.23 0.81
CA LEU A 128 24.54 0.83 1.39
C LEU A 128 25.95 0.87 0.80
N LEU A 129 26.47 2.07 0.65
CA LEU A 129 27.86 2.29 0.36
C LEU A 129 28.72 2.03 1.61
N ASP A 130 30.00 1.74 1.43
CA ASP A 130 30.96 1.75 2.55
C ASP A 130 31.01 3.17 3.15
N ASP A 131 31.06 3.29 4.46
CA ASP A 131 31.10 4.57 5.18
C ASP A 131 32.22 5.49 4.69
N LYS A 132 33.33 4.93 4.19
CA LYS A 132 34.44 5.69 3.64
C LYS A 132 34.12 6.34 2.29
N GLU A 133 33.12 5.84 1.59
CA GLU A 133 32.66 6.36 0.29
C GLU A 133 31.56 7.42 0.46
N VAL A 134 31.02 7.54 1.66
CA VAL A 134 29.93 8.48 1.96
C VAL A 134 30.53 9.83 2.38
N PRO A 135 30.21 10.95 1.69
CA PRO A 135 30.66 12.29 2.12
C PRO A 135 30.17 12.62 3.55
N ALA A 136 31.04 13.27 4.32
CA ALA A 136 30.79 13.57 5.74
C ALA A 136 29.48 14.36 5.97
N GLU A 137 29.06 15.16 5.02
CA GLU A 137 27.82 15.96 5.08
C GLU A 137 26.53 15.12 5.14
N PHE A 138 26.60 13.83 4.79
CA PHE A 138 25.44 12.92 4.87
C PHE A 138 25.33 12.17 6.20
N PHE A 139 26.35 12.28 7.06
CA PHE A 139 26.27 11.74 8.41
C PHE A 139 25.57 12.73 9.36
N ILE A 140 24.78 12.18 10.26
CA ILE A 140 24.14 12.96 11.33
C ILE A 140 25.24 13.39 12.32
N PRO A 141 25.42 14.71 12.57
CA PRO A 141 26.34 15.19 13.60
C PRO A 141 25.99 14.63 14.99
N GLU A 142 26.99 14.35 15.81
CA GLU A 142 26.77 13.77 17.16
C GLU A 142 25.84 14.63 18.02
N GLU A 143 25.92 15.94 17.90
CA GLU A 143 25.07 16.89 18.64
C GLU A 143 23.59 16.80 18.23
N GLU A 144 23.27 16.28 17.03
CA GLU A 144 21.90 16.08 16.58
C GLU A 144 21.33 14.70 16.95
N LEU A 145 22.14 13.72 17.32
CA LEU A 145 21.69 12.37 17.64
C LEU A 145 20.57 12.34 18.69
N PRO A 146 20.64 13.09 19.83
CA PRO A 146 19.55 13.07 20.82
C PRO A 146 18.21 13.57 20.25
N ARG A 147 18.25 14.51 19.30
CA ARG A 147 17.05 14.99 18.60
C ARG A 147 16.47 13.92 17.70
N TRP A 148 17.30 13.18 16.98
CA TRP A 148 16.87 12.09 16.12
C TRP A 148 16.29 10.92 16.93
N GLU A 149 16.92 10.55 18.05
CA GLU A 149 16.40 9.54 18.98
C GLU A 149 15.02 9.93 19.50
N TYR A 150 14.84 11.20 19.93
CA TYR A 150 13.53 11.70 20.32
C TYR A 150 12.51 11.65 19.18
N LEU A 151 12.87 12.06 17.97
CA LEU A 151 11.98 12.06 16.81
C LEU A 151 11.57 10.65 16.41
N LYS A 152 12.44 9.67 16.56
CA LYS A 152 12.19 8.24 16.22
C LYS A 152 11.61 7.44 17.40
N GLY A 153 11.72 7.95 18.62
CA GLY A 153 11.15 7.33 19.81
C GLY A 153 9.63 7.38 19.87
N SER A 154 9.04 6.56 20.75
CA SER A 154 7.61 6.64 21.04
C SER A 154 7.29 7.93 21.80
N LYS A 155 6.17 8.56 21.49
CA LYS A 155 5.70 9.79 22.13
C LYS A 155 4.21 9.73 22.42
N THR A 156 3.82 10.27 23.55
CA THR A 156 2.43 10.57 23.88
C THR A 156 2.39 11.97 24.47
N GLU A 157 1.81 12.91 23.74
CA GLU A 157 1.83 14.34 24.08
C GLU A 157 0.44 14.94 23.92
N LYS A 158 0.12 15.91 24.75
CA LYS A 158 -1.04 16.78 24.50
C LYS A 158 -0.66 17.83 23.47
N ARG A 159 -1.44 17.91 22.40
CA ARG A 159 -1.25 18.90 21.33
C ARG A 159 -2.53 19.71 21.12
N ILE A 160 -2.35 20.92 20.64
CA ILE A 160 -3.43 21.82 20.30
C ILE A 160 -3.45 21.99 18.77
N ASN A 161 -4.60 21.74 18.15
CA ASN A 161 -4.80 22.06 16.75
C ASN A 161 -4.79 23.59 16.58
N LYS A 162 -3.80 24.11 15.88
CA LYS A 162 -3.57 25.55 15.72
C LYS A 162 -4.73 26.27 15.00
N THR A 163 -5.51 25.54 14.21
CA THR A 163 -6.62 26.12 13.45
C THR A 163 -7.92 26.17 14.24
N THR A 164 -8.18 25.11 15.04
CA THR A 164 -9.47 24.96 15.75
C THR A 164 -9.38 25.20 17.25
N GLY A 165 -8.17 25.29 17.83
CA GLY A 165 -7.94 25.38 19.27
C GLY A 165 -8.22 24.08 20.04
N TYR A 166 -8.58 22.98 19.33
CA TYR A 166 -8.95 21.70 19.95
C TYR A 166 -7.73 21.00 20.51
N GLU A 167 -7.79 20.61 21.79
CA GLU A 167 -6.77 19.79 22.45
C GLU A 167 -7.00 18.31 22.15
N TYR A 168 -5.93 17.60 21.81
CA TYR A 168 -5.97 16.15 21.56
C TYR A 168 -4.70 15.46 22.05
N ASN A 169 -4.83 14.19 22.39
CA ASN A 169 -3.69 13.35 22.72
C ASN A 169 -3.07 12.83 21.43
N TYR A 170 -1.85 13.29 21.12
CA TYR A 170 -1.04 12.77 20.05
C TYR A 170 -0.27 11.57 20.56
N SER A 171 -0.35 10.44 19.84
CA SER A 171 0.43 9.25 20.17
C SER A 171 1.11 8.74 18.91
N GLU A 172 2.40 8.44 19.02
CA GLU A 172 3.24 7.93 17.94
C GLU A 172 4.07 6.76 18.48
N GLY A 173 4.08 5.63 17.75
CA GLY A 173 4.91 4.48 18.05
C GLY A 173 6.38 4.74 17.72
N SER A 174 7.29 4.00 18.35
CA SER A 174 8.72 4.06 18.03
C SER A 174 9.01 3.52 16.62
N MET A 175 9.97 4.15 15.96
CA MET A 175 10.62 3.67 14.74
C MET A 175 12.01 3.14 15.04
N ALA A 176 12.51 2.18 14.26
CA ALA A 176 13.90 1.76 14.39
C ALA A 176 14.85 2.93 14.08
N PHE A 177 15.86 3.12 14.95
CA PHE A 177 16.92 4.09 14.77
C PHE A 177 18.20 3.59 15.48
N PRO A 178 19.26 3.31 14.69
CA PRO A 178 19.32 3.26 13.24
C PRO A 178 18.39 2.17 12.65
N ASP A 179 18.10 2.24 11.34
CA ASP A 179 17.36 1.19 10.65
C ASP A 179 18.17 -0.13 10.61
N PHE A 180 17.47 -1.26 10.65
CA PHE A 180 18.11 -2.58 10.61
C PHE A 180 18.70 -2.86 9.22
N LEU A 181 19.94 -3.32 9.16
CA LEU A 181 20.63 -3.63 7.91
C LEU A 181 20.22 -4.99 7.31
N ASP A 182 19.75 -5.92 8.12
CA ASP A 182 19.42 -7.30 7.78
C ASP A 182 18.04 -7.49 7.14
N ARG A 183 17.35 -6.41 6.84
CA ARG A 183 15.98 -6.43 6.26
C ARG A 183 15.71 -5.23 5.36
N PRO A 184 14.63 -5.24 4.55
CA PRO A 184 14.22 -4.08 3.77
C PRO A 184 13.95 -2.86 4.64
N SER A 185 14.43 -1.70 4.22
CA SER A 185 14.24 -0.43 4.93
C SER A 185 12.76 -0.04 5.05
N ARG A 186 12.45 0.82 6.00
CA ARG A 186 11.13 1.49 6.02
C ARG A 186 11.00 2.51 4.89
N THR A 187 9.78 2.92 4.59
CA THR A 187 9.56 4.05 3.69
C THR A 187 9.97 5.35 4.37
N ILE A 188 10.85 6.11 3.73
CA ILE A 188 11.19 7.49 4.14
C ILE A 188 10.02 8.39 3.73
N ILE A 189 9.47 9.15 4.67
CA ILE A 189 8.40 10.12 4.41
C ILE A 189 8.98 11.50 4.10
N THR A 190 8.22 12.35 3.40
CA THR A 190 8.69 13.67 2.94
C THR A 190 9.22 14.55 4.07
N GLY A 191 8.65 14.47 5.26
CA GLY A 191 9.09 15.22 6.43
C GLY A 191 10.46 14.80 7.00
N GLU A 192 10.96 13.62 6.60
CA GLU A 192 12.28 13.10 7.01
C GLU A 192 13.36 13.41 5.97
N GLY A 193 13.01 13.48 4.69
CA GLY A 193 13.96 13.68 3.59
C GLY A 193 14.38 15.13 3.35
N GLY A 194 13.90 16.06 4.12
CA GLY A 194 14.20 17.50 3.97
C GLY A 194 15.00 18.11 5.12
N LYS A 195 15.65 17.26 5.93
CA LYS A 195 16.45 17.73 7.09
C LYS A 195 17.76 17.00 7.12
#